data_3fdd5a52837224896629b5bf47ec3a93
#
_entry.id   3fdd5a52837224896629b5bf47ec3a93
#
_cell.length_a   1.000
_cell.length_b   1.000
_cell.length_c   1.000
_cell.angle_alpha   90.00
_cell.angle_beta   90.00
_cell.angle_gamma   90.00
#
_symmetry.space_group_name_H-M   'P 1'
#
loop_
_entity.id
_entity.type
_entity.pdbx_description
1 polymer ?
#
loop_
_entity_poly.entity_id
_entity_poly.type
_entity_poly.pdbx_seq_one_letter_code
_entity_poly.pdbx_strand_id
1 'polypeptide(L)'
;MQKFFISLTILIIFIIGAVYGVLFTKIGNSFVGSYIENKVNDEQNDVKLKVNDFTLTFNTINFDASINDNSNINIAGDLKIFQKKVDVKYDIKINELSKLENLTKQKLNGPFSTSGIFKGDANFSEIKGISDIAQSETSYELKLIDFEPKNIDFLVKNARIEKL
;
A
#
# COMPACT_ATOMS: atom_id res chain seq x y z
N MET A 1 -40.75 16.38 14.63
CA MET A 1 -39.28 16.58 14.82
C MET A 1 -38.63 15.37 15.49
N GLN A 2 -39.10 14.88 16.64
CA GLN A 2 -38.48 13.75 17.36
C GLN A 2 -38.34 12.48 16.52
N LYS A 3 -39.35 12.06 15.76
CA LYS A 3 -39.26 10.87 14.87
C LYS A 3 -38.22 11.01 13.76
N PHE A 4 -38.01 12.22 13.24
CA PHE A 4 -36.99 12.49 12.22
C PHE A 4 -35.57 12.31 12.81
N PHE A 5 -35.31 12.84 14.00
CA PHE A 5 -34.01 12.68 14.65
C PHE A 5 -33.72 11.21 14.99
N ILE A 6 -34.74 10.46 15.46
CA ILE A 6 -34.57 9.01 15.72
C ILE A 6 -34.22 8.26 14.44
N SER A 7 -34.95 8.51 13.34
CA SER A 7 -34.72 7.88 12.06
C SER A 7 -33.31 8.21 11.50
N LEU A 8 -32.89 9.49 11.63
CA LEU A 8 -31.54 9.91 11.20
C LEU A 8 -30.45 9.25 12.03
N THR A 9 -30.64 9.14 13.35
CA THR A 9 -29.68 8.45 14.23
C THR A 9 -29.53 6.98 13.87
N ILE A 10 -30.64 6.28 13.64
CA ILE A 10 -30.62 4.87 13.21
C ILE A 10 -29.89 4.72 11.87
N LEU A 11 -30.15 5.61 10.91
CA LEU A 11 -29.47 5.59 9.62
C LEU A 11 -27.95 5.77 9.76
N ILE A 12 -27.51 6.72 10.59
CA ILE A 12 -26.09 6.96 10.86
C ILE A 12 -25.45 5.72 11.51
N ILE A 13 -26.08 5.12 12.51
CA ILE A 13 -25.58 3.91 13.16
C ILE A 13 -25.47 2.76 12.15
N PHE A 14 -26.46 2.61 11.26
CA PHE A 14 -26.44 1.60 10.22
C PHE A 14 -25.28 1.81 9.23
N ILE A 15 -25.05 3.05 8.78
CA ILE A 15 -23.94 3.40 7.88
C ILE A 15 -22.58 3.10 8.56
N ILE A 16 -22.41 3.52 9.82
CA ILE A 16 -21.18 3.25 10.59
C ILE A 16 -20.97 1.73 10.72
N GLY A 17 -22.02 0.98 11.05
CA GLY A 17 -21.96 -0.47 11.15
C GLY A 17 -21.62 -1.16 9.83
N ALA A 18 -22.17 -0.69 8.72
CA ALA A 18 -21.87 -1.20 7.39
C ALA A 18 -20.41 -0.92 6.99
N VAL A 19 -19.92 0.30 7.19
CA VAL A 19 -18.52 0.67 6.94
C VAL A 19 -17.56 -0.16 7.81
N TYR A 20 -17.89 -0.33 9.10
CA TYR A 20 -17.13 -1.20 9.99
C TYR A 20 -17.09 -2.64 9.48
N GLY A 21 -18.26 -3.19 9.13
CA GLY A 21 -18.37 -4.57 8.63
C GLY A 21 -17.59 -4.81 7.35
N VAL A 22 -17.56 -3.82 6.45
CA VAL A 22 -16.81 -3.91 5.18
C VAL A 22 -15.31 -3.74 5.38
N LEU A 23 -14.85 -2.82 6.24
CA LEU A 23 -13.43 -2.49 6.31
C LEU A 23 -12.65 -3.29 7.37
N PHE A 24 -13.28 -3.66 8.49
CA PHE A 24 -12.56 -4.14 9.67
C PHE A 24 -12.95 -5.54 10.14
N THR A 25 -13.74 -6.27 9.37
CA THR A 25 -14.08 -7.66 9.66
C THR A 25 -13.41 -8.61 8.68
N LYS A 26 -13.25 -9.87 9.06
CA LYS A 26 -12.69 -10.90 8.18
C LYS A 26 -13.44 -11.02 6.85
N ILE A 27 -14.76 -10.95 6.87
CA ILE A 27 -15.60 -11.02 5.67
C ILE A 27 -15.37 -9.79 4.79
N GLY A 28 -15.36 -8.61 5.39
CA GLY A 28 -15.12 -7.36 4.67
C GLY A 28 -13.70 -7.27 4.12
N ASN A 29 -12.71 -7.69 4.87
CA ASN A 29 -11.32 -7.77 4.40
C ASN A 29 -11.19 -8.70 3.19
N SER A 30 -11.82 -9.87 3.22
CA SER A 30 -11.85 -10.78 2.07
C SER A 30 -12.52 -10.14 0.85
N PHE A 31 -13.62 -9.41 1.06
CA PHE A 31 -14.29 -8.67 -0.02
C PHE A 31 -13.41 -7.57 -0.59
N VAL A 32 -12.75 -6.77 0.26
CA VAL A 32 -11.84 -5.71 -0.19
C VAL A 32 -10.65 -6.28 -0.93
N GLY A 33 -10.04 -7.35 -0.43
CA GLY A 33 -8.94 -8.05 -1.11
C GLY A 33 -9.33 -8.53 -2.51
N SER A 34 -10.48 -9.20 -2.62
CA SER A 34 -11.01 -9.65 -3.92
C SER A 34 -11.37 -8.47 -4.85
N TYR A 35 -11.88 -7.38 -4.30
CA TYR A 35 -12.17 -6.18 -5.09
C TYR A 35 -10.91 -5.55 -5.68
N ILE A 36 -9.83 -5.44 -4.87
CA ILE A 36 -8.53 -4.94 -5.34
C ILE A 36 -8.00 -5.84 -6.46
N GLU A 37 -8.01 -7.17 -6.25
CA GLU A 37 -7.56 -8.16 -7.23
C GLU A 37 -8.32 -8.01 -8.55
N ASN A 38 -9.65 -8.04 -8.52
CA ASN A 38 -10.47 -7.91 -9.71
C ASN A 38 -10.28 -6.58 -10.41
N LYS A 39 -10.26 -5.47 -9.66
CA LYS A 39 -10.10 -4.13 -10.22
C LYS A 39 -8.79 -3.97 -10.99
N VAL A 40 -7.67 -4.48 -10.44
CA VAL A 40 -6.37 -4.45 -11.11
C VAL A 40 -6.38 -5.35 -12.34
N ASN A 41 -6.91 -6.56 -12.22
CA ASN A 41 -6.92 -7.53 -13.31
C ASN A 41 -7.84 -7.12 -14.47
N ASP A 42 -8.93 -6.42 -14.19
CA ASP A 42 -9.85 -5.91 -15.21
C ASP A 42 -9.28 -4.69 -15.98
N GLU A 43 -8.50 -3.87 -15.28
CA GLU A 43 -7.94 -2.64 -15.88
C GLU A 43 -6.57 -2.86 -16.56
N GLN A 44 -5.88 -3.98 -16.24
CA GLN A 44 -4.51 -4.23 -16.68
C GLN A 44 -4.40 -5.61 -17.35
N ASN A 45 -4.28 -5.63 -18.69
CA ASN A 45 -4.17 -6.89 -19.42
C ASN A 45 -2.87 -7.66 -19.18
N ASP A 46 -1.78 -6.95 -18.84
CA ASP A 46 -0.43 -7.53 -18.69
C ASP A 46 -0.05 -7.81 -17.24
N VAL A 47 -0.92 -7.44 -16.31
CA VAL A 47 -0.72 -7.61 -14.86
C VAL A 47 -1.79 -8.54 -14.30
N LYS A 48 -1.35 -9.63 -13.69
CA LYS A 48 -2.23 -10.51 -12.91
C LYS A 48 -1.87 -10.37 -11.44
N LEU A 49 -2.66 -9.58 -10.72
CA LEU A 49 -2.58 -9.47 -9.27
C LEU A 49 -3.35 -10.63 -8.63
N LYS A 50 -2.76 -11.26 -7.63
CA LYS A 50 -3.44 -12.19 -6.74
C LYS A 50 -3.22 -11.72 -5.30
N VAL A 51 -4.29 -11.39 -4.60
CA VAL A 51 -4.25 -11.04 -3.18
C VAL A 51 -4.29 -12.33 -2.37
N ASN A 52 -3.16 -12.66 -1.72
CA ASN A 52 -3.02 -13.86 -0.90
C ASN A 52 -3.62 -13.65 0.49
N ASP A 53 -3.38 -12.47 1.08
CA ASP A 53 -4.00 -12.04 2.33
C ASP A 53 -4.19 -10.52 2.35
N PHE A 54 -5.34 -10.11 2.83
CA PHE A 54 -5.64 -8.72 3.18
C PHE A 54 -6.35 -8.68 4.51
N THR A 55 -5.70 -8.09 5.49
CA THR A 55 -6.27 -7.89 6.82
C THR A 55 -6.08 -6.45 7.24
N LEU A 56 -7.17 -5.74 7.46
CA LEU A 56 -7.19 -4.40 8.02
C LEU A 56 -8.04 -4.42 9.28
N THR A 57 -7.45 -3.94 10.38
CA THR A 57 -8.13 -3.71 11.65
C THR A 57 -7.94 -2.25 12.09
N PHE A 58 -8.49 -1.86 13.23
CA PHE A 58 -8.20 -0.53 13.79
C PHE A 58 -6.76 -0.34 14.24
N ASN A 59 -6.00 -1.43 14.40
CA ASN A 59 -4.66 -1.40 14.95
C ASN A 59 -3.59 -1.98 14.05
N THR A 60 -3.96 -2.79 13.06
CA THR A 60 -3.01 -3.52 12.22
C THR A 60 -3.42 -3.51 10.76
N ILE A 61 -2.42 -3.63 9.90
CA ILE A 61 -2.57 -3.91 8.49
C ILE A 61 -1.68 -5.09 8.11
N ASN A 62 -2.20 -5.99 7.30
CA ASN A 62 -1.43 -7.00 6.58
C ASN A 62 -1.94 -7.07 5.13
N PHE A 63 -1.03 -6.95 4.19
CA PHE A 63 -1.31 -7.09 2.77
C PHE A 63 -0.21 -7.93 2.14
N ASP A 64 -0.60 -9.08 1.64
CA ASP A 64 0.26 -9.99 0.89
C ASP A 64 -0.35 -10.22 -0.49
N ALA A 65 0.41 -9.94 -1.52
CA ALA A 65 -0.04 -10.12 -2.89
C ALA A 65 1.10 -10.58 -3.80
N SER A 66 0.76 -11.36 -4.81
CA SER A 66 1.65 -11.75 -5.89
C SER A 66 1.22 -11.11 -7.21
N ILE A 67 2.21 -10.80 -8.05
CA ILE A 67 2.01 -10.22 -9.38
C ILE A 67 2.69 -11.15 -10.39
N ASN A 68 1.93 -11.68 -11.36
CA ASN A 68 2.43 -12.54 -12.44
C ASN A 68 3.29 -13.72 -11.91
N ASP A 69 2.90 -14.34 -10.80
CA ASP A 69 3.49 -15.50 -10.14
C ASP A 69 4.95 -15.33 -9.63
N ASN A 70 5.66 -14.30 -10.06
CA ASN A 70 7.09 -14.11 -9.77
C ASN A 70 7.43 -12.83 -9.04
N SER A 71 6.48 -11.94 -8.85
CA SER A 71 6.63 -10.68 -8.12
C SER A 71 5.74 -10.69 -6.89
N ASN A 72 6.19 -10.05 -5.83
CA ASN A 72 5.42 -10.02 -4.58
C ASN A 72 5.44 -8.65 -3.91
N ILE A 73 4.35 -8.36 -3.21
CA ILE A 73 4.18 -7.19 -2.36
C ILE A 73 3.79 -7.69 -0.97
N ASN A 74 4.54 -7.27 0.03
CA ASN A 74 4.27 -7.60 1.42
C ASN A 74 4.29 -6.33 2.25
N ILE A 75 3.20 -6.03 2.95
CA ILE A 75 3.06 -4.87 3.82
C ILE A 75 2.41 -5.33 5.10
N ALA A 76 3.10 -5.16 6.24
CA ALA A 76 2.58 -5.62 7.52
C ALA A 76 3.04 -4.74 8.67
N GLY A 77 2.17 -4.55 9.67
CA GLY A 77 2.53 -3.83 10.89
C GLY A 77 1.35 -3.18 11.60
N ASP A 78 1.69 -2.25 12.46
CA ASP A 78 0.72 -1.47 13.23
C ASP A 78 0.22 -0.28 12.42
N LEU A 79 -1.10 -0.18 12.30
CA LEU A 79 -1.80 0.98 11.75
C LEU A 79 -2.90 1.39 12.72
N LYS A 80 -2.54 2.24 13.69
CA LYS A 80 -3.45 2.68 14.76
C LYS A 80 -4.29 3.86 14.28
N ILE A 81 -5.38 3.58 13.60
CA ILE A 81 -6.20 4.56 12.87
C ILE A 81 -6.67 5.70 13.77
N PHE A 82 -7.23 5.40 14.95
CA PHE A 82 -7.71 6.41 15.88
C PHE A 82 -6.61 7.25 16.53
N GLN A 83 -5.40 6.68 16.65
CA GLN A 83 -4.23 7.38 17.19
C GLN A 83 -3.43 8.08 16.11
N LYS A 84 -3.81 7.90 14.83
CA LYS A 84 -3.08 8.39 13.65
C LYS A 84 -1.60 7.98 13.68
N LYS A 85 -1.31 6.75 14.12
CA LYS A 85 0.05 6.20 14.20
C LYS A 85 0.23 5.07 13.22
N VAL A 86 1.43 4.99 12.66
CA VAL A 86 1.86 3.96 11.73
C VAL A 86 3.22 3.40 12.16
N ASP A 87 3.38 2.09 12.08
CA ASP A 87 4.66 1.38 12.22
C ASP A 87 4.55 0.11 11.34
N VAL A 88 4.81 0.28 10.05
CA VAL A 88 4.56 -0.70 9.01
C VAL A 88 5.85 -1.02 8.28
N LYS A 89 6.12 -2.29 8.05
CA LYS A 89 7.20 -2.77 7.18
C LYS A 89 6.63 -3.09 5.80
N TYR A 90 7.43 -2.88 4.77
CA TYR A 90 7.12 -3.30 3.42
C TYR A 90 8.31 -4.00 2.77
N ASP A 91 8.02 -4.98 1.94
CA ASP A 91 8.94 -5.67 1.04
C ASP A 91 8.24 -5.86 -0.31
N ILE A 92 8.81 -5.31 -1.36
CA ILE A 92 8.25 -5.33 -2.71
C ILE A 92 9.32 -5.85 -3.65
N LYS A 93 9.00 -6.90 -4.40
CA LYS A 93 9.86 -7.49 -5.41
C LYS A 93 9.11 -7.61 -6.72
N ILE A 94 9.60 -6.95 -7.75
CA ILE A 94 9.06 -6.98 -9.10
C ILE A 94 10.13 -7.56 -10.01
N ASN A 95 9.87 -8.71 -10.61
CA ASN A 95 10.86 -9.37 -11.45
C ASN A 95 11.03 -8.71 -12.82
N GLU A 96 9.99 -8.04 -13.32
CA GLU A 96 10.03 -7.37 -14.61
C GLU A 96 9.14 -6.12 -14.60
N LEU A 97 9.79 -4.97 -14.53
CA LEU A 97 9.11 -3.66 -14.48
C LEU A 97 8.37 -3.31 -15.78
N SER A 98 8.81 -3.82 -16.93
CA SER A 98 8.15 -3.55 -18.21
C SER A 98 6.69 -3.98 -18.23
N LYS A 99 6.33 -5.02 -17.47
CA LYS A 99 4.94 -5.47 -17.32
C LYS A 99 4.04 -4.48 -16.58
N LEU A 100 4.64 -3.53 -15.87
CA LEU A 100 3.93 -2.47 -15.15
C LEU A 100 3.82 -1.16 -15.95
N GLU A 101 4.26 -1.12 -17.23
CA GLU A 101 4.24 0.09 -18.06
C GLU A 101 2.86 0.73 -18.11
N ASN A 102 1.81 -0.08 -18.30
CA ASN A 102 0.44 0.41 -18.35
C ASN A 102 -0.03 1.04 -17.03
N LEU A 103 0.49 0.56 -15.90
CA LEU A 103 0.17 1.06 -14.56
C LEU A 103 0.98 2.32 -14.22
N THR A 104 2.28 2.30 -14.51
CA THR A 104 3.21 3.40 -14.17
C THR A 104 3.24 4.51 -15.20
N LYS A 105 2.76 4.25 -16.43
CA LYS A 105 2.89 5.11 -17.61
C LYS A 105 4.34 5.45 -17.96
N GLN A 106 5.28 4.61 -17.53
CA GLN A 106 6.70 4.77 -17.76
C GLN A 106 7.29 3.46 -18.28
N LYS A 107 8.19 3.56 -19.27
CA LYS A 107 8.98 2.42 -19.74
C LYS A 107 10.13 2.15 -18.78
N LEU A 108 9.93 1.16 -17.94
CA LEU A 108 10.92 0.68 -17.00
C LEU A 108 11.22 -0.78 -17.34
N ASN A 109 12.48 -1.17 -17.31
CA ASN A 109 12.90 -2.54 -17.61
C ASN A 109 13.69 -3.16 -16.45
N GLY A 110 13.67 -4.49 -16.41
CA GLY A 110 14.44 -5.27 -15.46
C GLY A 110 13.75 -5.44 -14.10
N PRO A 111 14.45 -6.11 -13.18
CA PRO A 111 13.95 -6.35 -11.84
C PRO A 111 14.04 -5.10 -10.96
N PHE A 112 13.19 -5.06 -9.95
CA PHE A 112 13.18 -4.03 -8.93
C PHE A 112 12.82 -4.65 -7.59
N SER A 113 13.60 -4.33 -6.57
CA SER A 113 13.22 -4.63 -5.19
C SER A 113 13.35 -3.40 -4.30
N THR A 114 12.49 -3.32 -3.31
CA THR A 114 12.58 -2.32 -2.25
C THR A 114 12.01 -2.87 -0.97
N SER A 115 12.65 -2.56 0.14
CA SER A 115 12.15 -2.87 1.46
C SER A 115 12.43 -1.75 2.43
N GLY A 116 11.58 -1.62 3.45
CA GLY A 116 11.73 -0.54 4.40
C GLY A 116 10.67 -0.52 5.48
N ILE A 117 10.62 0.62 6.14
CA ILE A 117 9.64 0.92 7.19
C ILE A 117 8.95 2.25 6.92
N PHE A 118 7.69 2.33 7.26
CA PHE A 118 6.93 3.58 7.38
C PHE A 118 6.49 3.72 8.83
N LYS A 119 7.02 4.74 9.52
CA LYS A 119 6.83 4.89 10.95
C LYS A 119 6.59 6.33 11.37
N GLY A 120 5.71 6.53 12.35
CA GLY A 120 5.43 7.83 12.95
C GLY A 120 3.96 8.08 13.24
N ASP A 121 3.57 9.34 13.19
CA ASP A 121 2.18 9.78 13.36
C ASP A 121 1.84 10.91 12.37
N ALA A 122 0.64 11.51 12.52
CA ALA A 122 0.22 12.58 11.62
C ALA A 122 1.11 13.83 11.69
N ASN A 123 1.69 14.15 12.86
CA ASN A 123 2.53 15.32 13.00
C ASN A 123 3.89 15.13 12.34
N PHE A 124 4.45 13.93 12.52
CA PHE A 124 5.74 13.57 11.93
C PHE A 124 5.79 12.07 11.66
N SER A 125 6.07 11.71 10.42
CA SER A 125 6.34 10.34 10.03
C SER A 125 7.48 10.27 9.02
N GLU A 126 8.08 9.10 8.92
CA GLU A 126 9.20 8.85 8.01
C GLU A 126 9.05 7.51 7.29
N ILE A 127 9.49 7.48 6.05
CA ILE A 127 9.70 6.26 5.29
C ILE A 127 11.19 6.10 5.09
N LYS A 128 11.76 4.98 5.52
CA LYS A 128 13.15 4.61 5.30
C LYS A 128 13.23 3.28 4.60
N GLY A 129 14.08 3.19 3.60
CA GLY A 129 14.20 1.94 2.88
C GLY A 129 15.47 1.84 2.06
N ILE A 130 15.62 0.66 1.49
CA ILE A 130 16.66 0.32 0.53
C ILE A 130 16.02 -0.19 -0.75
N SER A 131 16.71 0.00 -1.86
CA SER A 131 16.24 -0.46 -3.18
C SER A 131 17.42 -0.82 -4.07
N ASP A 132 17.18 -1.73 -5.00
CA ASP A 132 18.12 -2.10 -6.06
C ASP A 132 17.79 -1.45 -7.41
N ILE A 133 17.09 -0.33 -7.40
CA ILE A 133 16.72 0.38 -8.64
C ILE A 133 17.95 0.61 -9.53
N ALA A 134 17.83 0.34 -10.83
CA ALA A 134 18.93 0.40 -11.79
C ALA A 134 20.15 -0.45 -11.36
N GLN A 135 19.93 -1.60 -10.73
CA GLN A 135 20.97 -2.48 -10.18
C GLN A 135 21.91 -1.77 -9.21
N SER A 136 21.41 -0.79 -8.49
CA SER A 136 22.15 0.04 -7.54
C SER A 136 21.98 -0.42 -6.10
N GLU A 137 22.79 0.14 -5.23
CA GLU A 137 22.56 0.15 -3.79
C GLU A 137 21.97 1.52 -3.42
N THR A 138 20.65 1.64 -3.50
CA THR A 138 19.96 2.89 -3.15
C THR A 138 19.38 2.81 -1.76
N SER A 139 19.69 3.78 -0.91
CA SER A 139 18.96 4.04 0.32
C SER A 139 18.17 5.34 0.20
N TYR A 140 17.00 5.39 0.81
CA TYR A 140 16.16 6.56 0.79
C TYR A 140 15.52 6.83 2.15
N GLU A 141 15.32 8.10 2.41
CA GLU A 141 14.60 8.63 3.56
C GLU A 141 13.62 9.70 3.10
N LEU A 142 12.35 9.55 3.45
CA LEU A 142 11.29 10.50 3.17
C LEU A 142 10.68 10.94 4.50
N LYS A 143 10.69 12.24 4.76
CA LYS A 143 10.06 12.85 5.94
C LYS A 143 8.73 13.47 5.56
N LEU A 144 7.70 13.19 6.35
CA LEU A 144 6.35 13.69 6.13
C LEU A 144 5.88 14.47 7.36
N ILE A 145 5.16 15.56 7.10
CA ILE A 145 4.41 16.32 8.10
C ILE A 145 2.95 16.32 7.62
N ASP A 146 2.02 15.98 8.49
CA ASP A 146 0.60 15.78 8.14
C ASP A 146 0.40 14.75 7.01
N PHE A 147 1.31 13.74 6.94
CA PHE A 147 1.40 12.76 5.86
C PHE A 147 1.72 13.34 4.47
N GLU A 148 2.16 14.61 4.40
CA GLU A 148 2.64 15.24 3.18
C GLU A 148 4.17 15.21 3.11
N PRO A 149 4.77 14.90 1.95
CA PRO A 149 6.22 14.93 1.77
C PRO A 149 6.80 16.32 2.02
N LYS A 150 7.78 16.42 2.91
CA LYS A 150 8.52 17.67 3.18
C LYS A 150 9.99 17.60 2.83
N ASN A 151 10.60 16.44 3.00
CA ASN A 151 12.00 16.21 2.63
C ASN A 151 12.15 14.82 2.03
N ILE A 152 12.97 14.72 0.99
CA ILE A 152 13.25 13.45 0.30
C ILE A 152 14.76 13.38 0.12
N ASP A 153 15.40 12.42 0.76
CA ASP A 153 16.82 12.15 0.65
C ASP A 153 17.04 10.80 -0.05
N PHE A 154 17.87 10.82 -1.09
CA PHE A 154 18.30 9.62 -1.79
C PHE A 154 19.80 9.50 -1.78
N LEU A 155 20.32 8.34 -1.46
CA LEU A 155 21.71 7.97 -1.62
C LEU A 155 21.79 6.78 -2.57
N VAL A 156 22.28 7.01 -3.77
CA VAL A 156 22.44 6.00 -4.83
C VAL A 156 23.92 5.66 -4.98
N LYS A 157 24.26 4.38 -4.82
CA LYS A 157 25.61 3.87 -5.05
C LYS A 157 25.58 2.82 -6.14
N ASN A 158 26.64 2.74 -6.94
CA ASN A 158 26.87 1.68 -7.95
C ASN A 158 25.72 1.57 -8.99
N ALA A 159 25.03 2.65 -9.31
CA ALA A 159 23.95 2.62 -10.29
C ALA A 159 24.50 2.31 -11.70
N ARG A 160 23.85 1.38 -12.40
CA ARG A 160 24.15 1.04 -13.78
C ARG A 160 23.11 1.71 -14.68
N ILE A 161 23.49 2.79 -15.32
CA ILE A 161 22.63 3.50 -16.29
C ILE A 161 23.09 3.08 -17.68
N GLU A 162 22.28 2.27 -18.36
CA GLU A 162 22.47 2.00 -19.78
C GLU A 162 21.87 3.16 -20.58
N LYS A 163 22.66 3.73 -21.50
CA LYS A 163 22.13 4.69 -22.44
C LYS A 163 21.13 3.97 -23.37
N LEU A 164 19.90 4.43 -23.35
CA LEU A 164 18.89 4.11 -24.36
C LEU A 164 19.28 4.67 -25.73
#